data_a906564262086cf8ae6f8ab6feb1df4d
#
_entry.id   a906564262086cf8ae6f8ab6feb1df4d
#
_cell.length_a   1.000
_cell.length_b   1.000
_cell.length_c   1.000
_cell.angle_alpha   90.00
_cell.angle_beta   90.00
_cell.angle_gamma   90.00
#
_symmetry.space_group_name_H-M   'P 1'
#
loop_
_entity.id
_entity.type
_entity.pdbx_description
1 polymer ?
#
loop_
_entity_poly.entity_id
_entity_poly.type
_entity_poly.pdbx_seq_one_letter_code
_entity_poly.pdbx_strand_id
1 'polypeptide(L)'
;MIIPAPEDVAFNLFSIPIYWYGITMASAIFVAILCANYLFNKINPNLKKDTILEYAPTLIISGILCARLYFCLLNATHYLSNPLEILDIREGGLSIHGAIIGGVASMIFISKKSKTPLLSIIDAISCSTILGQAIGRWGNYFNSEAYGIPVASQNWGLFIPEAKRITQYANYSLFHPTFLYESVLDLVAFFILTIIYTKLGKKYKGITFFTYLTIYSIIRFFIEQLRVDSAMNIATVPIAEIVSVLLFAIGIVGILSVLIKQKRTNV
;
A
#
# COMPACT_ATOMS: atom_id res chain seq x y z
N MET A 1 -10.78 24.43 -11.17
CA MET A 1 -10.86 24.10 -9.72
C MET A 1 -9.45 23.82 -9.24
N ILE A 2 -8.92 24.66 -8.36
CA ILE A 2 -7.61 24.48 -7.72
C ILE A 2 -7.83 23.76 -6.41
N ILE A 3 -7.10 22.65 -6.19
CA ILE A 3 -7.06 21.93 -4.92
C ILE A 3 -5.97 22.61 -4.07
N PRO A 4 -6.30 23.18 -2.91
CA PRO A 4 -5.30 23.88 -2.07
C PRO A 4 -4.35 22.88 -1.42
N ALA A 5 -3.16 23.33 -1.05
CA ALA A 5 -2.30 22.57 -0.15
C ALA A 5 -2.86 22.66 1.28
N PRO A 6 -3.01 21.54 1.99
CA PRO A 6 -3.45 21.54 3.39
C PRO A 6 -2.26 21.86 4.32
N GLU A 7 -2.56 22.15 5.57
CA GLU A 7 -1.56 22.13 6.64
C GLU A 7 -1.17 20.68 6.97
N ASP A 8 0.11 20.45 7.25
CA ASP A 8 0.63 19.10 7.58
C ASP A 8 0.17 18.65 8.96
N VAL A 9 0.10 19.60 9.93
CA VAL A 9 -0.25 19.34 11.33
C VAL A 9 -1.76 19.38 11.51
N ALA A 10 -2.33 18.29 12.03
CA ALA A 10 -3.74 18.21 12.34
C ALA A 10 -4.08 18.97 13.63
N PHE A 11 -3.33 18.73 14.68
CA PHE A 11 -3.47 19.39 15.99
C PHE A 11 -2.22 19.13 16.85
N ASN A 12 -2.07 19.90 17.92
CA ASN A 12 -1.03 19.68 18.92
C ASN A 12 -1.62 19.01 20.16
N LEU A 13 -1.01 17.90 20.60
CA LEU A 13 -1.34 17.21 21.84
C LEU A 13 -0.18 17.39 22.83
N PHE A 14 -0.39 18.16 23.92
CA PHE A 14 0.66 18.49 24.89
C PHE A 14 1.97 18.97 24.24
N SER A 15 1.86 19.93 23.29
CA SER A 15 2.97 20.47 22.51
C SER A 15 3.65 19.51 21.52
N ILE A 16 3.13 18.30 21.33
CA ILE A 16 3.59 17.35 20.34
C ILE A 16 2.70 17.49 19.09
N PRO A 17 3.26 17.81 17.91
CA PRO A 17 2.47 17.93 16.69
C PRO A 17 1.99 16.52 16.25
N ILE A 18 0.69 16.42 15.98
CA ILE A 18 0.07 15.23 15.37
C ILE A 18 -0.18 15.56 13.90
N TYR A 19 0.41 14.79 13.01
CA TYR A 19 0.35 15.01 11.58
C TYR A 19 -0.82 14.27 10.93
N TRP A 20 -1.47 14.92 9.97
CA TRP A 20 -2.53 14.30 9.16
C TRP A 20 -2.09 13.01 8.46
N TYR A 21 -0.83 12.97 8.02
CA TYR A 21 -0.25 11.76 7.42
C TYR A 21 -0.37 10.55 8.35
N GLY A 22 0.03 10.71 9.61
CA GLY A 22 -0.05 9.65 10.62
C GLY A 22 -1.49 9.18 10.89
N ILE A 23 -2.43 10.14 11.01
CA ILE A 23 -3.87 9.84 11.20
C ILE A 23 -4.41 9.07 9.99
N THR A 24 -4.09 9.51 8.78
CA THR A 24 -4.54 8.88 7.54
C THR A 24 -4.00 7.46 7.41
N MET A 25 -2.73 7.24 7.68
CA MET A 25 -2.10 5.92 7.64
C MET A 25 -2.66 4.98 8.70
N ALA A 26 -2.86 5.46 9.94
CA ALA A 26 -3.49 4.68 11.01
C ALA A 26 -4.93 4.28 10.64
N SER A 27 -5.70 5.23 10.10
CA SER A 27 -7.07 4.99 9.62
C SER A 27 -7.10 3.99 8.47
N ALA A 28 -6.17 4.09 7.52
CA ALA A 28 -6.04 3.16 6.40
C ALA A 28 -5.79 1.71 6.89
N ILE A 29 -4.86 1.53 7.82
CA ILE A 29 -4.54 0.24 8.41
C ILE A 29 -5.75 -0.31 9.18
N PHE A 30 -6.38 0.51 10.01
CA PHE A 30 -7.54 0.11 10.81
C PHE A 30 -8.71 -0.34 9.93
N VAL A 31 -9.09 0.47 8.95
CA VAL A 31 -10.18 0.15 8.01
C VAL A 31 -9.84 -1.10 7.18
N ALA A 32 -8.59 -1.23 6.70
CA ALA A 32 -8.17 -2.41 5.96
C ALA A 32 -8.27 -3.70 6.79
N ILE A 33 -7.85 -3.68 8.06
CA ILE A 33 -7.95 -4.85 8.96
C ILE A 33 -9.41 -5.24 9.21
N LEU A 34 -10.28 -4.27 9.53
CA LEU A 34 -11.70 -4.54 9.73
C LEU A 34 -12.36 -5.10 8.49
N CYS A 35 -12.07 -4.52 7.32
CA CYS A 35 -12.58 -4.98 6.04
C CYS A 35 -12.08 -6.40 5.72
N ALA A 36 -10.78 -6.67 5.90
CA ALA A 36 -10.19 -7.99 5.69
C ALA A 36 -10.85 -9.04 6.59
N ASN A 37 -11.05 -8.72 7.87
CA ASN A 37 -11.69 -9.63 8.81
C ASN A 37 -13.15 -9.90 8.45
N TYR A 38 -13.91 -8.86 8.10
CA TYR A 38 -15.30 -9.01 7.66
C TYR A 38 -15.41 -9.90 6.42
N LEU A 39 -14.61 -9.62 5.39
CA LEU A 39 -14.61 -10.38 4.15
C LEU A 39 -14.13 -11.81 4.36
N PHE A 40 -13.10 -12.02 5.18
CA PHE A 40 -12.60 -13.34 5.54
C PHE A 40 -13.68 -14.21 6.19
N ASN A 41 -14.35 -13.68 7.22
CA ASN A 41 -15.42 -14.38 7.94
C ASN A 41 -16.60 -14.73 7.02
N LYS A 42 -16.97 -13.79 6.13
CA LYS A 42 -18.08 -13.98 5.17
C LYS A 42 -17.81 -15.10 4.17
N ILE A 43 -16.57 -15.20 3.67
CA ILE A 43 -16.23 -16.15 2.59
C ILE A 43 -15.79 -17.49 3.15
N ASN A 44 -15.25 -17.54 4.36
CA ASN A 44 -14.73 -18.75 5.00
C ASN A 44 -15.48 -19.09 6.31
N PRO A 45 -16.81 -19.32 6.28
CA PRO A 45 -17.60 -19.51 7.51
C PRO A 45 -17.20 -20.75 8.33
N ASN A 46 -16.52 -21.72 7.70
CA ASN A 46 -16.04 -22.95 8.34
C ASN A 46 -14.64 -22.81 8.97
N LEU A 47 -13.98 -21.67 8.80
CA LEU A 47 -12.69 -21.38 9.44
C LEU A 47 -12.91 -20.61 10.74
N LYS A 48 -11.87 -20.55 11.58
CA LYS A 48 -11.92 -19.78 12.84
C LYS A 48 -12.29 -18.33 12.53
N LYS A 49 -13.38 -17.85 13.11
CA LYS A 49 -13.81 -16.45 13.01
C LYS A 49 -12.76 -15.53 13.61
N ASP A 50 -12.76 -14.31 13.12
CA ASP A 50 -11.94 -13.20 13.60
C ASP A 50 -10.42 -13.48 13.63
N THR A 51 -9.97 -14.48 12.84
CA THR A 51 -8.54 -14.82 12.73
C THR A 51 -7.70 -13.61 12.35
N ILE A 52 -8.14 -12.78 11.39
CA ILE A 52 -7.36 -11.61 10.97
C ILE A 52 -7.33 -10.56 12.08
N LEU A 53 -8.45 -10.33 12.76
CA LEU A 53 -8.54 -9.34 13.85
C LEU A 53 -7.73 -9.79 15.08
N GLU A 54 -7.80 -11.06 15.45
CA GLU A 54 -7.02 -11.64 16.57
C GLU A 54 -5.51 -11.46 16.36
N TYR A 55 -5.04 -11.63 15.12
CA TYR A 55 -3.63 -11.49 14.79
C TYR A 55 -3.24 -10.12 14.19
N ALA A 56 -4.15 -9.15 14.19
CA ALA A 56 -3.86 -7.79 13.72
C ALA A 56 -2.63 -7.15 14.41
N PRO A 57 -2.47 -7.27 15.75
CA PRO A 57 -1.24 -6.78 16.40
C PRO A 57 0.03 -7.42 15.85
N THR A 58 0.00 -8.73 15.55
CA THR A 58 1.15 -9.43 14.96
C THR A 58 1.49 -8.87 13.58
N LEU A 59 0.49 -8.64 12.72
CA LEU A 59 0.68 -8.06 11.39
C LEU A 59 1.27 -6.65 11.47
N ILE A 60 0.73 -5.80 12.35
CA ILE A 60 1.17 -4.41 12.51
C ILE A 60 2.59 -4.36 13.07
N ILE A 61 2.84 -5.02 14.20
CA ILE A 61 4.12 -4.97 14.89
C ILE A 61 5.23 -5.53 14.02
N SER A 62 5.03 -6.69 13.40
CA SER A 62 6.07 -7.27 12.53
C SER A 62 6.30 -6.42 11.29
N GLY A 63 5.24 -5.82 10.71
CA GLY A 63 5.35 -4.89 9.60
C GLY A 63 6.23 -3.69 9.95
N ILE A 64 5.96 -3.03 11.09
CA ILE A 64 6.73 -1.87 11.55
C ILE A 64 8.17 -2.27 11.91
N LEU A 65 8.38 -3.35 12.66
CA LEU A 65 9.71 -3.80 13.05
C LEU A 65 10.57 -4.16 11.83
N CYS A 66 10.02 -4.93 10.90
CA CYS A 66 10.76 -5.30 9.69
C CYS A 66 11.00 -4.09 8.78
N ALA A 67 10.05 -3.14 8.70
CA ALA A 67 10.25 -1.89 7.96
C ALA A 67 11.43 -1.09 8.51
N ARG A 68 11.52 -0.97 9.84
CA ARG A 68 12.61 -0.28 10.52
C ARG A 68 13.94 -1.01 10.36
N LEU A 69 13.97 -2.31 10.66
CA LEU A 69 15.18 -3.12 10.53
C LEU A 69 15.73 -3.08 9.10
N TYR A 70 14.88 -3.21 8.09
CA TYR A 70 15.31 -3.15 6.70
C TYR A 70 15.91 -1.78 6.35
N PHE A 71 15.28 -0.69 6.80
CA PHE A 71 15.82 0.66 6.60
C PHE A 71 17.18 0.85 7.29
N CYS A 72 17.30 0.40 8.54
CA CYS A 72 18.56 0.46 9.29
C CYS A 72 19.67 -0.36 8.62
N LEU A 73 19.34 -1.53 8.06
CA LEU A 73 20.29 -2.36 7.31
C LEU A 73 20.81 -1.66 6.04
N LEU A 74 19.93 -0.95 5.32
CA LEU A 74 20.35 -0.17 4.14
C LEU A 74 21.26 1.02 4.50
N ASN A 75 21.15 1.51 5.75
CA ASN A 75 21.93 2.64 6.26
C ASN A 75 22.88 2.19 7.41
N ALA A 76 23.44 0.98 7.29
CA ALA A 76 24.15 0.31 8.37
C ALA A 76 25.32 1.14 8.95
N THR A 77 26.07 1.86 8.13
CA THR A 77 27.18 2.72 8.59
C THR A 77 26.74 3.77 9.59
N HIS A 78 25.59 4.41 9.35
CA HIS A 78 25.02 5.41 10.26
C HIS A 78 24.55 4.78 11.58
N TYR A 79 23.76 3.70 11.50
CA TYR A 79 23.16 3.06 12.68
C TYR A 79 24.13 2.23 13.52
N LEU A 80 25.24 1.77 12.95
CA LEU A 80 26.33 1.16 13.73
C LEU A 80 27.06 2.19 14.59
N SER A 81 27.15 3.44 14.11
CA SER A 81 27.73 4.54 14.89
C SER A 81 26.74 5.14 15.91
N ASN A 82 25.43 5.03 15.64
CA ASN A 82 24.36 5.61 16.48
C ASN A 82 23.27 4.56 16.78
N PRO A 83 23.54 3.50 17.55
CA PRO A 83 22.64 2.36 17.70
C PRO A 83 21.31 2.69 18.40
N LEU A 84 21.26 3.72 19.23
CA LEU A 84 20.02 4.14 19.90
C LEU A 84 19.00 4.75 18.93
N GLU A 85 19.45 5.33 17.83
CA GLU A 85 18.56 5.90 16.80
C GLU A 85 17.76 4.81 16.06
N ILE A 86 18.15 3.52 16.16
CA ILE A 86 17.34 2.40 15.63
C ILE A 86 15.93 2.41 16.23
N LEU A 87 15.78 2.86 17.47
CA LEU A 87 14.49 2.91 18.18
C LEU A 87 13.67 4.16 17.84
N ASP A 88 14.29 5.17 17.25
CA ASP A 88 13.58 6.41 16.90
C ASP A 88 12.90 6.28 15.53
N ILE A 89 11.63 5.89 15.58
CA ILE A 89 10.77 5.77 14.41
C ILE A 89 9.99 7.07 14.10
N ARG A 90 10.12 8.09 14.94
CA ARG A 90 9.34 9.35 14.82
C ARG A 90 9.88 10.24 13.71
N GLU A 91 11.17 10.17 13.45
CA GLU A 91 11.83 10.89 12.36
C GLU A 91 11.70 10.18 10.99
N GLY A 92 10.86 9.14 10.92
CA GLY A 92 10.68 8.35 9.72
C GLY A 92 11.63 7.15 9.64
N GLY A 93 12.13 6.84 8.44
CA GLY A 93 13.06 5.70 8.25
C GLY A 93 12.37 4.34 8.34
N LEU A 94 11.24 4.21 7.67
CA LEU A 94 10.50 2.95 7.52
C LEU A 94 10.48 2.53 6.05
N SER A 95 11.02 1.36 5.75
CA SER A 95 11.04 0.82 4.39
C SER A 95 9.80 0.00 4.08
N ILE A 96 9.14 0.31 2.97
CA ILE A 96 8.01 -0.49 2.47
C ILE A 96 8.41 -1.95 2.18
N HIS A 97 9.62 -2.19 1.70
CA HIS A 97 10.12 -3.54 1.43
C HIS A 97 10.20 -4.37 2.72
N GLY A 98 10.69 -3.77 3.80
CA GLY A 98 10.70 -4.40 5.12
C GLY A 98 9.28 -4.68 5.63
N ALA A 99 8.35 -3.73 5.45
CA ALA A 99 6.95 -3.93 5.84
C ALA A 99 6.30 -5.11 5.10
N ILE A 100 6.56 -5.26 3.80
CA ILE A 100 6.06 -6.39 3.00
C ILE A 100 6.65 -7.71 3.51
N ILE A 101 7.96 -7.77 3.77
CA ILE A 101 8.63 -8.97 4.31
C ILE A 101 8.00 -9.35 5.66
N GLY A 102 7.85 -8.40 6.58
CA GLY A 102 7.22 -8.62 7.89
C GLY A 102 5.76 -9.06 7.77
N GLY A 103 5.00 -8.45 6.86
CA GLY A 103 3.63 -8.84 6.57
C GLY A 103 3.49 -10.26 6.04
N VAL A 104 4.31 -10.66 5.07
CA VAL A 104 4.33 -12.03 4.52
C VAL A 104 4.74 -13.04 5.59
N ALA A 105 5.79 -12.77 6.36
CA ALA A 105 6.23 -13.62 7.46
C ALA A 105 5.11 -13.82 8.50
N SER A 106 4.40 -12.75 8.86
CA SER A 106 3.24 -12.80 9.75
C SER A 106 2.10 -13.63 9.18
N MET A 107 1.76 -13.46 7.92
CA MET A 107 0.69 -14.26 7.30
C MET A 107 1.02 -15.76 7.30
N ILE A 108 2.27 -16.14 7.07
CA ILE A 108 2.74 -17.52 7.18
C ILE A 108 2.62 -18.02 8.62
N PHE A 109 3.06 -17.22 9.59
CA PHE A 109 2.93 -17.55 11.02
C PHE A 109 1.47 -17.74 11.42
N ILE A 110 0.58 -16.81 11.06
CA ILE A 110 -0.85 -16.87 11.34
C ILE A 110 -1.48 -18.12 10.72
N SER A 111 -1.16 -18.41 9.47
CA SER A 111 -1.64 -19.60 8.76
C SER A 111 -1.31 -20.89 9.52
N LYS A 112 -0.07 -21.03 9.98
CA LYS A 112 0.37 -22.19 10.76
C LYS A 112 -0.30 -22.26 12.14
N LYS A 113 -0.34 -21.14 12.86
CA LYS A 113 -0.88 -21.09 14.23
C LYS A 113 -2.38 -21.26 14.29
N SER A 114 -3.12 -20.63 13.38
CA SER A 114 -4.59 -20.73 13.32
C SER A 114 -5.08 -21.93 12.53
N LYS A 115 -4.17 -22.71 11.91
CA LYS A 115 -4.50 -23.81 10.97
C LYS A 115 -5.40 -23.35 9.81
N THR A 116 -5.27 -22.09 9.41
CA THR A 116 -6.03 -21.46 8.33
C THR A 116 -5.21 -21.50 7.03
N PRO A 117 -5.78 -21.89 5.89
CA PRO A 117 -5.03 -21.91 4.64
C PRO A 117 -4.48 -20.53 4.29
N LEU A 118 -3.17 -20.47 4.01
CA LEU A 118 -2.45 -19.21 3.75
C LEU A 118 -3.10 -18.37 2.65
N LEU A 119 -3.49 -19.01 1.53
CA LEU A 119 -4.14 -18.30 0.42
C LEU A 119 -5.49 -17.68 0.79
N SER A 120 -6.22 -18.25 1.77
CA SER A 120 -7.47 -17.65 2.25
C SER A 120 -7.22 -16.36 3.05
N ILE A 121 -6.10 -16.31 3.80
CA ILE A 121 -5.67 -15.11 4.53
C ILE A 121 -5.20 -14.06 3.54
N ILE A 122 -4.32 -14.43 2.61
CA ILE A 122 -3.74 -13.53 1.61
C ILE A 122 -4.84 -12.92 0.73
N ASP A 123 -5.81 -13.69 0.27
CA ASP A 123 -6.92 -13.19 -0.55
C ASP A 123 -7.73 -12.09 0.17
N ALA A 124 -8.07 -12.33 1.44
CA ALA A 124 -8.82 -11.34 2.23
C ALA A 124 -8.01 -10.06 2.49
N ILE A 125 -6.73 -10.23 2.85
CA ILE A 125 -5.82 -9.10 3.10
C ILE A 125 -5.60 -8.32 1.80
N SER A 126 -5.35 -8.98 0.67
CA SER A 126 -5.12 -8.28 -0.61
C SER A 126 -6.31 -7.46 -1.07
N CYS A 127 -7.53 -7.99 -0.90
CA CYS A 127 -8.76 -7.25 -1.20
C CYS A 127 -8.88 -5.98 -0.36
N SER A 128 -8.44 -6.02 0.89
CA SER A 128 -8.55 -4.89 1.82
C SER A 128 -7.34 -3.96 1.78
N THR A 129 -6.18 -4.46 1.35
CA THR A 129 -4.95 -3.65 1.19
C THR A 129 -5.17 -2.53 0.19
N ILE A 130 -5.83 -2.80 -0.95
CA ILE A 130 -6.08 -1.76 -1.94
C ILE A 130 -7.04 -0.68 -1.43
N LEU A 131 -7.98 -1.02 -0.54
CA LEU A 131 -8.79 -0.03 0.17
C LEU A 131 -7.93 0.82 1.11
N GLY A 132 -7.01 0.19 1.85
CA GLY A 132 -6.03 0.90 2.66
C GLY A 132 -5.13 1.80 1.83
N GLN A 133 -4.71 1.37 0.63
CA GLN A 133 -3.95 2.20 -0.31
C GLN A 133 -4.78 3.42 -0.76
N ALA A 134 -6.03 3.23 -1.16
CA ALA A 134 -6.91 4.33 -1.55
C ALA A 134 -7.03 5.40 -0.45
N ILE A 135 -7.17 4.99 0.82
CA ILE A 135 -7.20 5.91 1.97
C ILE A 135 -5.82 6.52 2.21
N GLY A 136 -4.76 5.71 2.16
CA GLY A 136 -3.38 6.14 2.42
C GLY A 136 -2.87 7.21 1.47
N ARG A 137 -3.36 7.26 0.20
CA ARG A 137 -3.02 8.31 -0.77
C ARG A 137 -3.38 9.72 -0.30
N TRP A 138 -4.38 9.87 0.56
CA TRP A 138 -4.68 11.16 1.18
C TRP A 138 -3.58 11.64 2.13
N GLY A 139 -2.76 10.74 2.68
CA GLY A 139 -1.56 11.12 3.41
C GLY A 139 -0.57 11.89 2.54
N ASN A 140 -0.37 11.46 1.28
CA ASN A 140 0.48 12.19 0.33
C ASN A 140 -0.06 13.61 0.03
N TYR A 141 -1.39 13.76 -0.04
CA TYR A 141 -2.02 15.08 -0.16
C TYR A 141 -1.66 15.99 1.00
N PHE A 142 -1.80 15.53 2.24
CA PHE A 142 -1.49 16.31 3.42
C PHE A 142 0.00 16.68 3.51
N ASN A 143 0.90 15.79 3.08
CA ASN A 143 2.33 16.07 3.03
C ASN A 143 2.75 16.90 1.81
N SER A 144 1.86 17.17 0.85
CA SER A 144 2.20 17.79 -0.44
C SER A 144 3.32 17.05 -1.18
N GLU A 145 3.25 15.72 -1.18
CA GLU A 145 4.24 14.82 -1.80
C GLU A 145 3.58 13.91 -2.84
N ALA A 146 4.39 13.18 -3.62
CA ALA A 146 3.91 12.23 -4.64
C ALA A 146 2.96 12.87 -5.67
N TYR A 147 3.13 14.14 -5.95
CA TYR A 147 2.36 14.86 -6.97
C TYR A 147 2.91 14.60 -8.38
N GLY A 148 2.10 14.94 -9.38
CA GLY A 148 2.45 14.70 -10.79
C GLY A 148 3.18 15.87 -11.45
N ILE A 149 3.41 15.76 -12.77
CA ILE A 149 3.98 16.83 -13.61
C ILE A 149 3.13 18.10 -13.54
N PRO A 150 3.72 19.29 -13.85
CA PRO A 150 2.97 20.53 -13.92
C PRO A 150 1.79 20.44 -14.89
N VAL A 151 0.67 21.06 -14.54
CA VAL A 151 -0.49 21.17 -15.43
C VAL A 151 -0.36 22.40 -16.32
N ALA A 152 -0.80 22.31 -17.57
CA ALA A 152 -0.82 23.44 -18.49
C ALA A 152 -1.86 24.52 -18.11
N SER A 153 -2.90 24.14 -17.36
CA SER A 153 -4.00 25.03 -16.97
C SER A 153 -3.64 25.86 -15.74
N GLN A 154 -3.94 27.16 -15.77
CA GLN A 154 -3.82 28.04 -14.62
C GLN A 154 -5.02 27.94 -13.64
N ASN A 155 -6.10 27.28 -14.03
CA ASN A 155 -7.36 27.23 -13.28
C ASN A 155 -7.70 25.85 -12.71
N TRP A 156 -6.82 24.87 -12.90
CA TRP A 156 -7.02 23.50 -12.45
C TRP A 156 -5.69 22.86 -12.02
N GLY A 157 -5.72 22.06 -10.99
CA GLY A 157 -4.58 21.30 -10.48
C GLY A 157 -4.46 21.34 -8.97
N LEU A 158 -3.46 20.63 -8.44
CA LEU A 158 -3.06 20.65 -7.05
C LEU A 158 -2.01 21.74 -6.84
N PHE A 159 -2.30 22.66 -5.95
CA PHE A 159 -1.31 23.67 -5.55
C PHE A 159 -0.27 23.04 -4.62
N ILE A 160 1.02 23.21 -4.96
CA ILE A 160 2.15 22.76 -4.13
C ILE A 160 2.90 24.01 -3.63
N PRO A 161 3.11 24.15 -2.31
CA PRO A 161 3.91 25.24 -1.73
C PRO A 161 5.33 25.23 -2.28
N GLU A 162 5.91 26.41 -2.47
CA GLU A 162 7.23 26.57 -3.08
C GLU A 162 8.32 25.73 -2.39
N ALA A 163 8.31 25.68 -1.06
CA ALA A 163 9.27 24.92 -0.26
C ALA A 163 9.18 23.39 -0.45
N LYS A 164 8.06 22.88 -1.02
CA LYS A 164 7.85 21.45 -1.27
C LYS A 164 7.94 21.07 -2.75
N ARG A 165 8.27 22.03 -3.63
CA ARG A 165 8.46 21.77 -5.05
C ARG A 165 9.83 21.19 -5.31
N ILE A 166 9.90 20.22 -6.21
CA ILE A 166 11.20 19.76 -6.70
C ILE A 166 11.86 20.85 -7.54
N THR A 167 13.18 20.94 -7.49
CA THR A 167 13.98 22.01 -8.11
C THR A 167 13.68 22.17 -9.59
N GLN A 168 13.50 21.06 -10.31
CA GLN A 168 13.20 21.06 -11.74
C GLN A 168 11.93 21.84 -12.12
N TYR A 169 10.93 21.88 -11.23
CA TYR A 169 9.63 22.51 -11.45
C TYR A 169 9.33 23.64 -10.45
N ALA A 170 10.36 24.27 -9.87
CA ALA A 170 10.21 25.34 -8.87
C ALA A 170 9.31 26.48 -9.33
N ASN A 171 9.34 26.82 -10.64
CA ASN A 171 8.57 27.92 -11.24
C ASN A 171 7.09 27.60 -11.47
N TYR A 172 6.65 26.34 -11.27
CA TYR A 172 5.27 25.94 -11.43
C TYR A 172 4.58 25.85 -10.07
N SER A 173 3.32 26.25 -10.01
CA SER A 173 2.53 26.18 -8.76
C SER A 173 1.44 25.10 -8.76
N LEU A 174 1.00 24.67 -9.93
CA LEU A 174 -0.08 23.71 -10.10
C LEU A 174 0.40 22.42 -10.78
N PHE A 175 0.03 21.30 -10.18
CA PHE A 175 0.49 19.97 -10.56
C PHE A 175 -0.68 18.99 -10.67
N HIS A 176 -0.47 17.86 -11.37
CA HIS A 176 -1.44 16.79 -11.42
C HIS A 176 -1.63 16.17 -10.02
N PRO A 177 -2.88 16.05 -9.51
CA PRO A 177 -3.19 15.45 -8.21
C PRO A 177 -3.15 13.92 -8.29
N THR A 178 -1.96 13.35 -8.44
CA THR A 178 -1.76 11.90 -8.61
C THR A 178 -2.28 11.10 -7.41
N PHE A 179 -2.24 11.67 -6.19
CA PHE A 179 -2.86 11.06 -5.02
C PHE A 179 -4.35 10.77 -5.22
N LEU A 180 -5.07 11.72 -5.85
CA LEU A 180 -6.50 11.58 -6.10
C LEU A 180 -6.78 10.55 -7.20
N TYR A 181 -5.99 10.57 -8.27
CA TYR A 181 -6.12 9.60 -9.36
C TYR A 181 -5.91 8.18 -8.83
N GLU A 182 -4.84 7.96 -8.08
CA GLU A 182 -4.49 6.65 -7.53
C GLU A 182 -5.54 6.23 -6.49
N SER A 183 -5.98 7.14 -5.61
CA SER A 183 -7.04 6.85 -4.63
C SER A 183 -8.35 6.39 -5.28
N VAL A 184 -8.79 7.07 -6.35
CA VAL A 184 -10.02 6.70 -7.08
C VAL A 184 -9.86 5.36 -7.80
N LEU A 185 -8.72 5.13 -8.47
CA LEU A 185 -8.44 3.87 -9.16
C LEU A 185 -8.34 2.69 -8.19
N ASP A 186 -7.68 2.89 -7.05
CA ASP A 186 -7.59 1.88 -5.98
C ASP A 186 -8.96 1.57 -5.38
N LEU A 187 -9.83 2.59 -5.21
CA LEU A 187 -11.19 2.38 -4.74
C LEU A 187 -12.03 1.59 -5.75
N VAL A 188 -11.93 1.88 -7.04
CA VAL A 188 -12.58 1.09 -8.11
C VAL A 188 -12.06 -0.35 -8.09
N ALA A 189 -10.74 -0.53 -7.98
CA ALA A 189 -10.11 -1.84 -7.89
C ALA A 189 -10.58 -2.61 -6.65
N PHE A 190 -10.79 -1.94 -5.51
CA PHE A 190 -11.36 -2.55 -4.30
C PHE A 190 -12.74 -3.16 -4.56
N PHE A 191 -13.64 -2.45 -5.24
CA PHE A 191 -14.96 -3.00 -5.58
C PHE A 191 -14.85 -4.19 -6.52
N ILE A 192 -14.00 -4.13 -7.53
CA ILE A 192 -13.75 -5.26 -8.46
C ILE A 192 -13.23 -6.48 -7.68
N LEU A 193 -12.22 -6.30 -6.83
CA LEU A 193 -11.65 -7.37 -6.02
C LEU A 193 -12.65 -7.94 -5.02
N THR A 194 -13.49 -7.10 -4.43
CA THR A 194 -14.56 -7.55 -3.52
C THR A 194 -15.56 -8.44 -4.26
N ILE A 195 -15.94 -8.09 -5.48
CA ILE A 195 -16.83 -8.91 -6.31
C ILE A 195 -16.15 -10.25 -6.65
N ILE A 196 -14.87 -10.24 -7.06
CA ILE A 196 -14.10 -11.44 -7.36
C ILE A 196 -13.97 -12.33 -6.13
N TYR A 197 -13.60 -11.75 -4.98
CA TYR A 197 -13.43 -12.48 -3.74
C TYR A 197 -14.73 -13.12 -3.27
N THR A 198 -15.84 -12.39 -3.31
CA THR A 198 -17.14 -12.91 -2.88
C THR A 198 -17.69 -13.97 -3.80
N LYS A 199 -17.48 -13.87 -5.11
CA LYS A 199 -17.98 -14.85 -6.09
C LYS A 199 -17.04 -16.03 -6.30
N LEU A 200 -15.74 -15.83 -6.29
CA LEU A 200 -14.76 -16.82 -6.70
C LEU A 200 -13.82 -17.28 -5.58
N GLY A 201 -13.57 -16.46 -4.54
CA GLY A 201 -12.55 -16.71 -3.51
C GLY A 201 -12.76 -17.99 -2.70
N LYS A 202 -14.01 -18.44 -2.54
CA LYS A 202 -14.30 -19.73 -1.89
C LYS A 202 -13.78 -20.91 -2.71
N LYS A 203 -13.95 -20.85 -4.04
CA LYS A 203 -13.60 -21.95 -4.97
C LYS A 203 -12.15 -21.86 -5.43
N TYR A 204 -11.66 -20.64 -5.73
CA TYR A 204 -10.36 -20.38 -6.33
C TYR A 204 -9.47 -19.62 -5.36
N LYS A 205 -8.90 -20.30 -4.36
CA LYS A 205 -8.01 -19.69 -3.38
C LYS A 205 -6.74 -19.14 -4.02
N GLY A 206 -6.42 -17.89 -3.76
CA GLY A 206 -5.32 -17.14 -4.38
C GLY A 206 -5.76 -16.28 -5.57
N ILE A 207 -6.99 -16.44 -6.09
CA ILE A 207 -7.45 -15.69 -7.26
C ILE A 207 -7.48 -14.19 -6.99
N THR A 208 -7.93 -13.77 -5.80
CA THR A 208 -8.03 -12.36 -5.43
C THR A 208 -6.66 -11.72 -5.29
N PHE A 209 -5.71 -12.42 -4.68
CA PHE A 209 -4.33 -11.97 -4.55
C PHE A 209 -3.67 -11.73 -5.91
N PHE A 210 -3.74 -12.70 -6.81
CA PHE A 210 -3.12 -12.56 -8.13
C PHE A 210 -3.82 -11.49 -8.98
N THR A 211 -5.15 -11.35 -8.84
CA THR A 211 -5.87 -10.25 -9.50
C THR A 211 -5.50 -8.90 -8.91
N TYR A 212 -5.31 -8.80 -7.58
CA TYR A 212 -4.78 -7.59 -6.93
C TYR A 212 -3.42 -7.19 -7.51
N LEU A 213 -2.48 -8.15 -7.62
CA LEU A 213 -1.16 -7.87 -8.22
C LEU A 213 -1.30 -7.34 -9.65
N THR A 214 -2.18 -7.93 -10.45
CA THR A 214 -2.42 -7.52 -11.84
C THR A 214 -2.99 -6.10 -11.92
N ILE A 215 -4.05 -5.82 -11.16
CA ILE A 215 -4.72 -4.50 -11.22
C ILE A 215 -3.81 -3.41 -10.65
N TYR A 216 -3.22 -3.65 -9.47
CA TYR A 216 -2.34 -2.68 -8.83
C TYR A 216 -1.13 -2.34 -9.71
N SER A 217 -0.53 -3.34 -10.34
CA SER A 217 0.62 -3.10 -11.22
C SER A 217 0.26 -2.24 -12.44
N ILE A 218 -0.94 -2.40 -13.00
CA ILE A 218 -1.44 -1.53 -14.08
C ILE A 218 -1.60 -0.10 -13.58
N ILE A 219 -2.30 0.08 -12.45
CA ILE A 219 -2.50 1.41 -11.84
C ILE A 219 -1.15 2.07 -11.59
N ARG A 220 -0.25 1.35 -10.94
CA ARG A 220 1.06 1.88 -10.55
C ARG A 220 1.93 2.24 -11.76
N PHE A 221 1.91 1.43 -12.81
CA PHE A 221 2.65 1.70 -14.04
C PHE A 221 2.23 3.03 -14.70
N PHE A 222 0.93 3.29 -14.82
CA PHE A 222 0.44 4.53 -15.44
C PHE A 222 0.59 5.75 -14.53
N ILE A 223 0.39 5.60 -13.23
CA ILE A 223 0.56 6.70 -12.28
C ILE A 223 2.03 7.12 -12.18
N GLU A 224 2.98 6.17 -12.24
CA GLU A 224 4.42 6.48 -12.17
C GLU A 224 4.87 7.40 -13.30
N GLN A 225 4.31 7.27 -14.49
CA GLN A 225 4.64 8.13 -15.65
C GLN A 225 4.21 9.59 -15.45
N LEU A 226 3.26 9.84 -14.55
CA LEU A 226 2.83 11.19 -14.21
C LEU A 226 3.63 11.78 -13.05
N ARG A 227 4.31 10.97 -12.24
CA ARG A 227 4.99 11.43 -11.02
C ARG A 227 6.30 12.13 -11.33
N VAL A 228 6.60 13.14 -10.51
CA VAL A 228 7.85 13.92 -10.62
C VAL A 228 8.92 13.48 -9.62
N ASP A 229 8.54 12.71 -8.59
CA ASP A 229 9.39 12.29 -7.47
C ASP A 229 9.70 10.79 -7.48
N SER A 230 9.95 10.23 -8.66
CA SER A 230 10.39 8.83 -8.79
C SER A 230 11.64 8.59 -7.94
N ALA A 231 11.51 7.74 -6.93
CA ALA A 231 12.49 7.61 -5.86
C ALA A 231 13.85 7.06 -6.33
N MET A 232 13.86 6.19 -7.34
CA MET A 232 15.06 5.54 -7.87
C MET A 232 14.86 5.15 -9.33
N ASN A 233 15.91 5.32 -10.12
CA ASN A 233 15.95 4.89 -11.52
C ASN A 233 17.05 3.85 -11.73
N ILE A 234 16.79 2.84 -12.57
CA ILE A 234 17.81 1.98 -13.17
C ILE A 234 18.03 2.53 -14.58
N ALA A 235 19.20 3.12 -14.80
CA ALA A 235 19.47 3.94 -15.99
C ALA A 235 18.45 5.10 -16.12
N THR A 236 17.52 5.02 -17.08
CA THR A 236 16.50 6.05 -17.33
C THR A 236 15.09 5.61 -16.92
N VAL A 237 14.92 4.35 -16.47
CA VAL A 237 13.61 3.78 -16.17
C VAL A 237 13.38 3.76 -14.64
N PRO A 238 12.25 4.29 -14.14
CA PRO A 238 11.88 4.19 -12.74
C PRO A 238 11.78 2.72 -12.30
N ILE A 239 12.36 2.40 -11.14
CA ILE A 239 12.26 1.04 -10.56
C ILE A 239 10.79 0.61 -10.40
N ALA A 240 9.92 1.55 -10.06
CA ALA A 240 8.50 1.27 -9.90
C ALA A 240 7.84 0.73 -11.19
N GLU A 241 8.26 1.16 -12.38
CA GLU A 241 7.76 0.63 -13.66
C GLU A 241 8.24 -0.81 -13.87
N ILE A 242 9.52 -1.08 -13.63
CA ILE A 242 10.10 -2.44 -13.74
C ILE A 242 9.39 -3.41 -12.80
N VAL A 243 9.22 -3.01 -11.54
CA VAL A 243 8.51 -3.82 -10.54
C VAL A 243 7.05 -4.03 -10.95
N SER A 244 6.39 -3.01 -11.51
CA SER A 244 5.00 -3.14 -11.99
C SER A 244 4.88 -4.18 -13.12
N VAL A 245 5.79 -4.18 -14.09
CA VAL A 245 5.79 -5.19 -15.17
C VAL A 245 6.00 -6.61 -14.60
N LEU A 246 6.90 -6.77 -13.65
CA LEU A 246 7.13 -8.07 -12.99
C LEU A 246 5.92 -8.53 -12.19
N LEU A 247 5.30 -7.65 -11.41
CA LEU A 247 4.09 -7.98 -10.63
C LEU A 247 2.90 -8.31 -11.54
N PHE A 248 2.77 -7.61 -12.68
CA PHE A 248 1.77 -7.94 -13.69
C PHE A 248 1.95 -9.37 -14.23
N ALA A 249 3.17 -9.71 -14.63
CA ALA A 249 3.48 -11.07 -15.13
C ALA A 249 3.20 -12.14 -14.06
N ILE A 250 3.63 -11.93 -12.82
CA ILE A 250 3.35 -12.82 -11.68
C ILE A 250 1.84 -12.94 -11.46
N GLY A 251 1.09 -11.85 -11.53
CA GLY A 251 -0.35 -11.84 -11.38
C GLY A 251 -1.05 -12.70 -12.43
N ILE A 252 -0.73 -12.50 -13.71
CA ILE A 252 -1.31 -13.27 -14.81
C ILE A 252 -0.97 -14.76 -14.70
N VAL A 253 0.30 -15.10 -14.50
CA VAL A 253 0.74 -16.50 -14.35
C VAL A 253 0.05 -17.14 -13.14
N GLY A 254 -0.09 -16.41 -12.04
CA GLY A 254 -0.79 -16.88 -10.84
C GLY A 254 -2.27 -17.14 -11.08
N ILE A 255 -2.99 -16.24 -11.76
CA ILE A 255 -4.39 -16.44 -12.14
C ILE A 255 -4.54 -17.71 -12.98
N LEU A 256 -3.74 -17.87 -14.03
CA LEU A 256 -3.77 -19.05 -14.90
C LEU A 256 -3.50 -20.32 -14.10
N SER A 257 -2.50 -20.30 -13.22
CA SER A 257 -2.14 -21.45 -12.37
C SER A 257 -3.27 -21.89 -11.46
N VAL A 258 -3.96 -20.93 -10.82
CA VAL A 258 -5.13 -21.20 -9.96
C VAL A 258 -6.27 -21.81 -10.76
N LEU A 259 -6.57 -21.29 -11.95
CA LEU A 259 -7.64 -21.80 -12.80
C LEU A 259 -7.35 -23.22 -13.33
N ILE A 260 -6.13 -23.51 -13.77
CA ILE A 260 -5.70 -24.83 -14.25
C ILE A 260 -5.75 -25.85 -13.11
N LYS A 261 -5.22 -25.51 -11.94
CA LYS A 261 -5.24 -26.41 -10.77
C LYS A 261 -6.66 -26.82 -10.42
N GLN A 262 -7.59 -25.88 -10.40
CA GLN A 262 -8.99 -26.17 -10.06
C GLN A 262 -9.70 -27.05 -11.10
N LYS A 263 -9.38 -26.92 -12.40
CA LYS A 263 -9.90 -27.79 -13.45
C LYS A 263 -9.47 -29.24 -13.20
N ARG A 264 -8.21 -29.46 -12.82
CA ARG A 264 -7.67 -30.81 -12.55
C ARG A 264 -8.27 -31.50 -11.32
N THR A 265 -8.74 -30.73 -10.34
CA THR A 265 -9.34 -31.25 -9.11
C THR A 265 -10.82 -31.60 -9.29
N ASN A 266 -11.47 -31.11 -10.34
CA ASN A 266 -12.88 -31.39 -10.67
C ASN A 266 -13.06 -32.51 -11.73
N VAL A 267 -11.96 -33.07 -12.24
CA VAL A 267 -11.88 -34.30 -13.06
C VAL A 267 -11.42 -35.46 -12.19
#